data_d8ac008747f3bde8628cec3a229e4b82
#
_entry.id   d8ac008747f3bde8628cec3a229e4b82
#
_cell.length_a   1.000
_cell.length_b   1.000
_cell.length_c   1.000
_cell.angle_alpha   90.00
_cell.angle_beta   90.00
_cell.angle_gamma   90.00
#
_symmetry.space_group_name_H-M   'P 1'
#
loop_
_entity.id
_entity.type
_entity.pdbx_description
1 polymer ?
#
loop_
_entity_poly.entity_id
_entity_poly.type
_entity_poly.pdbx_seq_one_letter_code
_entity_poly.pdbx_strand_id
1 'polypeptide(L)'
;MASLSLKHINKTYPNGFEAVKDFNLEIEDKEFIIFVGPSGCGKSTTLRMIAGLEDITSGELKIGDKVVNDVEPKDRDIAMVFQNYALYPHMTVYDNMAFGLKLRKVPKDQIDKMVREAAKILDLEPLLDLSLIHI
;
A
#
# COMPACT_ATOMS: atom_id res chain seq x y z
N MET A 1 3.12 -13.09 -5.61
CA MET A 1 3.27 -12.16 -4.47
C MET A 1 4.64 -12.42 -3.87
N ALA A 2 5.12 -11.62 -2.93
CA ALA A 2 6.44 -11.82 -2.33
C ALA A 2 6.30 -12.10 -0.84
N SER A 3 7.27 -12.82 -0.25
CA SER A 3 7.39 -12.96 1.21
C SER A 3 7.74 -11.62 1.86
N LEU A 4 7.48 -11.48 3.14
CA LEU A 4 7.79 -10.30 3.93
C LEU A 4 8.50 -10.73 5.21
N SER A 5 9.62 -10.10 5.51
CA SER A 5 10.39 -10.34 6.74
C SER A 5 10.63 -9.03 7.48
N LEU A 6 10.19 -8.98 8.72
CA LEU A 6 10.44 -7.89 9.66
C LEU A 6 11.29 -8.46 10.82
N LYS A 7 12.48 -7.89 11.02
CA LYS A 7 13.40 -8.33 12.07
C LYS A 7 13.82 -7.17 12.95
N HIS A 8 13.52 -7.27 14.25
CA HIS A 8 13.85 -6.29 15.26
C HIS A 8 13.42 -4.85 14.89
N ILE A 9 12.24 -4.73 14.27
CA ILE A 9 11.72 -3.43 13.81
C ILE A 9 11.36 -2.56 15.01
N ASN A 10 11.94 -1.37 15.04
CA ASN A 10 11.64 -0.35 16.02
C ASN A 10 11.24 0.95 15.31
N LYS A 11 10.27 1.65 15.89
CA LYS A 11 9.88 2.99 15.48
C LYS A 11 9.77 3.89 16.69
N THR A 12 10.65 4.88 16.76
CA THR A 12 10.64 5.95 17.74
C THR A 12 10.48 7.28 17.01
N TYR A 13 9.50 8.06 17.39
CA TYR A 13 9.27 9.41 16.85
C TYR A 13 10.20 10.44 17.49
N PRO A 14 10.44 11.62 16.87
CA PRO A 14 11.32 12.66 17.42
C PRO A 14 10.95 13.16 18.82
N ASN A 15 9.67 13.02 19.21
CA ASN A 15 9.19 13.33 20.56
C ASN A 15 9.48 12.26 21.62
N GLY A 16 10.23 11.21 21.26
CA GLY A 16 10.57 10.09 22.13
C GLY A 16 9.50 9.01 22.25
N PHE A 17 8.37 9.13 21.55
CA PHE A 17 7.31 8.11 21.58
C PHE A 17 7.73 6.86 20.79
N GLU A 18 7.83 5.73 21.47
CA GLU A 18 8.08 4.41 20.86
C GLU A 18 6.74 3.82 20.37
N ALA A 19 6.49 3.90 19.08
CA ALA A 19 5.27 3.38 18.45
C ALA A 19 5.32 1.89 18.16
N VAL A 20 6.51 1.37 17.86
CA VAL A 20 6.78 -0.06 17.61
C VAL A 20 8.09 -0.41 18.27
N LYS A 21 8.13 -1.54 18.97
CA LYS A 21 9.28 -2.00 19.73
C LYS A 21 9.57 -3.47 19.46
N ASP A 22 10.78 -3.74 18.99
CA ASP A 22 11.31 -5.08 18.70
C ASP A 22 10.31 -6.00 17.98
N PHE A 23 9.65 -5.46 16.96
CA PHE A 23 8.62 -6.20 16.23
C PHE A 23 9.27 -7.17 15.23
N ASN A 24 8.89 -8.44 15.34
CA ASN A 24 9.40 -9.51 14.50
C ASN A 24 8.22 -10.24 13.85
N LEU A 25 8.27 -10.43 12.53
CA LEU A 25 7.24 -11.14 11.77
C LEU A 25 7.83 -11.67 10.46
N GLU A 26 7.57 -12.93 10.19
CA GLU A 26 7.84 -13.57 8.89
C GLU A 26 6.50 -13.92 8.25
N ILE A 27 6.34 -13.52 6.99
CA ILE A 27 5.14 -13.80 6.18
C ILE A 27 5.59 -14.48 4.90
N GLU A 28 5.03 -15.64 4.64
CA GLU A 28 5.33 -16.38 3.40
C GLU A 28 4.53 -15.84 2.21
N ASP A 29 4.95 -16.20 1.00
CA ASP A 29 4.21 -15.85 -0.21
C ASP A 29 2.77 -16.38 -0.16
N LYS A 30 1.80 -15.53 -0.50
CA LYS A 30 0.34 -15.81 -0.50
C LYS A 30 -0.29 -15.97 0.89
N GLU A 31 0.41 -15.70 1.95
CA GLU A 31 -0.16 -15.73 3.29
C GLU A 31 -1.07 -14.52 3.52
N PHE A 32 -2.16 -14.73 4.27
CA PHE A 32 -3.09 -13.67 4.66
C PHE A 32 -2.92 -13.36 6.15
N ILE A 33 -2.48 -12.14 6.47
CA ILE A 33 -2.17 -11.70 7.83
C ILE A 33 -3.11 -10.58 8.26
N ILE A 34 -3.57 -10.67 9.52
CA ILE A 34 -4.40 -9.64 10.15
C ILE A 34 -3.70 -9.13 11.41
N PHE A 35 -3.46 -7.82 11.50
CA PHE A 35 -3.00 -7.17 12.72
C PHE A 35 -4.19 -6.81 13.61
N VAL A 36 -4.26 -7.41 14.78
CA VAL A 36 -5.30 -7.16 15.78
C VAL A 36 -4.70 -6.50 17.02
N GLY A 37 -5.38 -5.52 17.58
CA GLY A 37 -4.96 -4.84 18.81
C GLY A 37 -5.69 -3.52 19.01
N PRO A 38 -5.58 -2.91 20.21
CA PRO A 38 -6.24 -1.65 20.54
C PRO A 38 -5.78 -0.49 19.66
N SER A 39 -6.52 0.62 19.69
CA SER A 39 -6.10 1.86 19.00
C SER A 39 -4.77 2.34 19.57
N GLY A 40 -3.87 2.79 18.69
CA GLY A 40 -2.56 3.31 19.08
C GLY A 40 -1.46 2.25 19.36
N CYS A 41 -1.73 0.94 19.19
CA CYS A 41 -0.72 -0.10 19.43
C CYS A 41 0.27 -0.32 18.25
N GLY A 42 0.38 0.61 17.31
CA GLY A 42 1.41 0.56 16.26
C GLY A 42 0.99 -0.15 14.95
N LYS A 43 -0.22 -0.70 14.80
CA LYS A 43 -0.66 -1.39 13.57
C LYS A 43 -0.49 -0.56 12.31
N SER A 44 -1.07 0.64 12.30
CA SER A 44 -1.00 1.54 11.14
C SER A 44 0.43 2.04 10.89
N THR A 45 1.21 2.25 11.95
CA THR A 45 2.63 2.60 11.85
C THR A 45 3.42 1.48 11.19
N THR A 46 3.19 0.22 11.59
CA THR A 46 3.85 -0.94 10.98
C THR A 46 3.48 -1.08 9.51
N LEU A 47 2.21 -0.97 9.15
CA LEU A 47 1.78 -0.99 7.75
C LEU A 47 2.39 0.14 6.92
N ARG A 48 2.51 1.35 7.50
CA ARG A 48 3.18 2.49 6.83
C ARG A 48 4.67 2.26 6.65
N MET A 49 5.36 1.65 7.63
CA MET A 49 6.77 1.28 7.49
C MET A 49 6.97 0.24 6.38
N ILE A 50 6.11 -0.77 6.29
CA ILE A 50 6.12 -1.74 5.19
C ILE A 50 5.93 -1.04 3.84
N ALA A 51 5.03 -0.07 3.78
CA ALA A 51 4.76 0.71 2.58
C ALA A 51 5.85 1.76 2.24
N GLY A 52 6.79 2.04 3.14
CA GLY A 52 7.79 3.10 2.97
C GLY A 52 7.24 4.51 3.17
N LEU A 53 6.05 4.63 3.75
CA LEU A 53 5.41 5.91 4.10
C LEU A 53 5.81 6.41 5.49
N GLU A 54 6.57 5.62 6.20
CA GLU A 54 7.11 5.90 7.52
C GLU A 54 8.49 5.27 7.64
N ASP A 55 9.47 6.01 8.13
CA ASP A 55 10.83 5.51 8.29
C ASP A 55 10.93 4.53 9.46
N ILE A 56 11.73 3.50 9.29
CA ILE A 56 12.11 2.56 10.33
C ILE A 56 13.28 3.16 11.13
N THR A 57 13.16 3.20 12.46
CA THR A 57 14.24 3.72 13.31
C THR A 57 15.41 2.73 13.39
N SER A 58 15.11 1.43 13.53
CA SER A 58 16.09 0.36 13.50
C SER A 58 15.45 -0.98 13.18
N GLY A 59 16.23 -1.95 12.79
CA GLY A 59 15.77 -3.27 12.35
C GLY A 59 15.89 -3.44 10.84
N GLU A 60 15.47 -4.58 10.31
CA GLU A 60 15.56 -4.93 8.90
C GLU A 60 14.19 -5.32 8.35
N LEU A 61 13.77 -4.68 7.26
CA LEU A 61 12.57 -5.03 6.50
C LEU A 61 12.98 -5.56 5.12
N LYS A 62 12.49 -6.75 4.79
CA LYS A 62 12.64 -7.33 3.44
C LYS A 62 11.29 -7.59 2.78
N ILE A 63 11.25 -7.36 1.48
CA ILE A 63 10.18 -7.82 0.59
C ILE A 63 10.81 -8.77 -0.43
N GLY A 64 10.43 -10.03 -0.37
CA GLY A 64 11.19 -11.09 -1.03
C GLY A 64 12.62 -11.15 -0.48
N ASP A 65 13.61 -11.19 -1.37
CA ASP A 65 15.03 -11.22 -1.00
C ASP A 65 15.66 -9.82 -0.85
N LYS A 66 14.88 -8.76 -1.06
CA LYS A 66 15.37 -7.39 -1.10
C LYS A 66 15.13 -6.66 0.22
N VAL A 67 16.18 -6.12 0.85
CA VAL A 67 16.04 -5.14 1.95
C VAL A 67 15.49 -3.84 1.39
N VAL A 68 14.43 -3.33 2.03
CA VAL A 68 13.67 -2.16 1.51
C VAL A 68 13.62 -0.99 2.48
N ASN A 69 14.41 -0.98 3.54
CA ASN A 69 14.43 0.09 4.54
C ASN A 69 14.52 1.48 3.88
N ASP A 70 15.45 1.66 2.92
CA ASP A 70 15.73 2.92 2.24
C ASP A 70 15.14 2.99 0.82
N VAL A 71 14.24 2.06 0.47
CA VAL A 71 13.58 2.02 -0.84
C VAL A 71 12.32 2.86 -0.79
N GLU A 72 12.16 3.77 -1.76
CA GLU A 72 10.98 4.61 -1.88
C GLU A 72 9.69 3.78 -2.09
N PRO A 73 8.51 4.26 -1.62
CA PRO A 73 7.24 3.54 -1.75
C PRO A 73 6.93 3.07 -3.17
N LYS A 74 7.20 3.92 -4.17
CA LYS A 74 6.94 3.62 -5.60
C LYS A 74 7.74 2.43 -6.14
N ASP A 75 8.89 2.13 -5.50
CA ASP A 75 9.85 1.12 -5.95
C ASP A 75 9.77 -0.18 -5.12
N ARG A 76 8.81 -0.27 -4.17
CA ARG A 76 8.59 -1.46 -3.33
C ARG A 76 7.66 -2.51 -3.95
N ASP A 77 7.04 -2.24 -5.08
CA ASP A 77 6.05 -3.11 -5.77
C ASP A 77 4.92 -3.59 -4.85
N ILE A 78 4.37 -2.70 -4.08
CA ILE A 78 3.25 -2.93 -3.16
C ILE A 78 2.03 -2.11 -3.57
N ALA A 79 0.87 -2.49 -3.04
CA ALA A 79 -0.35 -1.68 -3.09
C ALA A 79 -0.89 -1.50 -1.67
N MET A 80 -1.40 -0.30 -1.37
CA MET A 80 -1.99 0.02 -0.07
C MET A 80 -3.33 0.71 -0.26
N VAL A 81 -4.34 0.26 0.49
CA VAL A 81 -5.63 0.95 0.59
C VAL A 81 -5.62 1.78 1.87
N PHE A 82 -5.81 3.08 1.74
CA PHE A 82 -5.85 3.99 2.89
C PHE A 82 -7.25 4.05 3.50
N GLN A 83 -7.32 4.37 4.79
CA GLN A 83 -8.58 4.51 5.51
C GLN A 83 -9.48 5.63 4.94
N ASN A 84 -8.90 6.65 4.35
CA ASN A 84 -9.58 7.75 3.66
C ASN A 84 -9.64 7.55 2.13
N TYR A 85 -9.41 6.31 1.68
CA TYR A 85 -9.42 5.86 0.27
C TYR A 85 -8.39 6.52 -0.64
N ALA A 86 -7.82 7.68 -0.30
CA ALA A 86 -6.80 8.43 -1.07
C ALA A 86 -7.14 8.60 -2.57
N LEU A 87 -8.42 8.80 -2.88
CA LEU A 87 -8.89 9.01 -4.25
C LEU A 87 -8.63 10.45 -4.70
N TYR A 88 -8.40 10.64 -6.00
CA TYR A 88 -8.26 11.94 -6.63
C TYR A 88 -9.64 12.46 -7.07
N PRO A 89 -10.26 13.40 -6.31
CA PRO A 89 -11.65 13.78 -6.54
C PRO A 89 -11.92 14.42 -7.91
N HIS A 90 -10.91 15.10 -8.46
CA HIS A 90 -10.96 15.80 -9.76
C HIS A 90 -10.80 14.86 -10.97
N MET A 91 -10.44 13.59 -10.72
CA MET A 91 -10.32 12.56 -11.75
C MET A 91 -11.60 11.75 -11.85
N THR A 92 -11.84 11.16 -13.04
CA THR A 92 -12.90 10.17 -13.20
C THR A 92 -12.58 8.88 -12.45
N VAL A 93 -13.60 8.03 -12.26
CA VAL A 93 -13.41 6.67 -11.72
C VAL A 93 -12.39 5.92 -12.58
N TYR A 94 -12.53 5.98 -13.90
CA TYR A 94 -11.58 5.39 -14.85
C TYR A 94 -10.14 5.87 -14.61
N ASP A 95 -9.94 7.18 -14.51
CA ASP A 95 -8.60 7.76 -14.34
C ASP A 95 -7.99 7.40 -12.98
N ASN A 96 -8.78 7.35 -11.91
CA ASN A 96 -8.34 6.86 -10.61
C ASN A 96 -7.86 5.40 -10.69
N MET A 97 -8.64 4.52 -11.33
CA MET A 97 -8.27 3.11 -11.51
C MET A 97 -7.03 2.95 -12.40
N ALA A 98 -6.91 3.75 -13.44
CA ALA A 98 -5.80 3.71 -14.40
C ALA A 98 -4.51 4.34 -13.87
N PHE A 99 -4.55 5.14 -12.81
CA PHE A 99 -3.44 6.00 -12.38
C PHE A 99 -2.13 5.24 -12.16
N GLY A 100 -2.17 4.18 -11.36
CA GLY A 100 -0.99 3.35 -11.09
C GLY A 100 -0.42 2.66 -12.34
N LEU A 101 -1.29 2.25 -13.27
CA LEU A 101 -0.88 1.63 -14.54
C LEU A 101 -0.21 2.65 -15.47
N LYS A 102 -0.72 3.91 -15.49
CA LYS A 102 -0.12 5.03 -16.24
C LYS A 102 1.28 5.35 -15.71
N LEU A 103 1.47 5.38 -14.39
CA LEU A 103 2.79 5.60 -13.77
C LEU A 103 3.79 4.50 -14.13
N ARG A 104 3.35 3.27 -14.22
CA ARG A 104 4.16 2.11 -14.67
C ARG A 104 4.35 2.04 -16.18
N LYS A 105 3.86 3.04 -16.93
CA LYS A 105 3.95 3.12 -18.40
C LYS A 105 3.38 1.91 -19.13
N VAL A 106 2.33 1.31 -18.59
CA VAL A 106 1.58 0.23 -19.25
C VAL A 106 0.94 0.77 -20.54
N PRO A 107 0.93 0.02 -21.67
CA PRO A 107 0.27 0.42 -22.91
C PRO A 107 -1.23 0.73 -22.71
N LYS A 108 -1.73 1.74 -23.42
CA LYS A 108 -3.11 2.24 -23.24
C LYS A 108 -4.20 1.18 -23.44
N ASP A 109 -4.03 0.32 -24.42
CA ASP A 109 -4.92 -0.79 -24.73
C ASP A 109 -5.00 -1.81 -23.59
N GLN A 110 -3.86 -2.09 -22.94
CA GLN A 110 -3.79 -2.96 -21.77
C GLN A 110 -4.41 -2.26 -20.54
N ILE A 111 -4.18 -0.95 -20.35
CA ILE A 111 -4.83 -0.19 -19.27
C ILE A 111 -6.33 -0.27 -19.40
N ASP A 112 -6.88 0.00 -20.60
CA ASP A 112 -8.33 -0.02 -20.82
C ASP A 112 -8.93 -1.39 -20.51
N LYS A 113 -8.28 -2.46 -20.98
CA LYS A 113 -8.70 -3.83 -20.70
C LYS A 113 -8.71 -4.12 -19.19
N MET A 114 -7.62 -3.84 -18.48
CA MET A 114 -7.48 -4.11 -17.05
C MET A 114 -8.47 -3.29 -16.21
N VAL A 115 -8.67 -2.02 -16.55
CA VAL A 115 -9.63 -1.14 -15.85
C VAL A 115 -11.05 -1.65 -16.04
N ARG A 116 -11.47 -2.00 -17.26
CA ARG A 116 -12.81 -2.52 -17.53
C ARG A 116 -13.08 -3.88 -16.89
N GLU A 117 -12.09 -4.78 -16.91
CA GLU A 117 -12.19 -6.07 -16.21
C GLU A 117 -12.38 -5.87 -14.70
N ALA A 118 -11.60 -4.99 -14.06
CA ALA A 118 -11.76 -4.67 -12.64
C ALA A 118 -13.09 -3.96 -12.35
N ALA A 119 -13.50 -3.00 -13.19
CA ALA A 119 -14.75 -2.31 -13.04
C ALA A 119 -15.96 -3.24 -13.15
N LYS A 120 -15.90 -4.24 -14.03
CA LYS A 120 -16.93 -5.26 -14.15
C LYS A 120 -17.07 -6.12 -12.91
N ILE A 121 -15.94 -6.53 -12.30
CA ILE A 121 -15.93 -7.31 -11.04
C ILE A 121 -16.55 -6.51 -9.89
N LEU A 122 -16.33 -5.18 -9.88
CA LEU A 122 -16.78 -4.27 -8.83
C LEU A 122 -18.14 -3.60 -9.14
N ASP A 123 -18.75 -3.92 -10.27
CA ASP A 123 -20.01 -3.31 -10.77
C ASP A 123 -19.92 -1.77 -10.93
N LEU A 124 -18.75 -1.29 -11.36
CA LEU A 124 -18.44 0.12 -11.56
C LEU A 124 -18.47 0.58 -13.03
N GLU A 125 -18.76 -0.31 -13.98
CA GLU A 125 -18.74 0.03 -15.42
C GLU A 125 -19.59 1.27 -15.76
N PRO A 126 -20.83 1.43 -15.23
CA PRO A 126 -21.65 2.61 -15.51
C PRO A 126 -21.11 3.92 -14.95
N LEU A 127 -20.17 3.84 -14.01
CA LEU A 127 -19.63 4.97 -13.25
C LEU A 127 -18.25 5.43 -13.74
N LEU A 128 -17.64 4.73 -14.71
CA LEU A 128 -16.27 4.97 -15.12
C LEU A 128 -16.00 6.40 -15.57
N ASP A 129 -16.95 7.04 -16.21
CA ASP A 129 -16.83 8.41 -16.74
C ASP A 129 -17.20 9.50 -15.72
N LEU A 130 -17.71 9.12 -14.56
CA LEU A 130 -18.07 10.07 -13.51
C LEU A 130 -16.83 10.49 -12.71
N SER A 131 -16.76 11.78 -12.34
CA SER A 131 -15.80 12.23 -11.35
C SER A 131 -16.36 12.08 -9.94
N LEU A 132 -15.49 11.84 -8.97
CA LEU A 132 -15.89 11.64 -7.57
C LEU A 132 -16.53 12.87 -6.92
N ILE A 133 -16.39 14.04 -7.55
CA ILE A 133 -17.07 15.28 -7.11
C ILE A 133 -18.59 15.24 -7.45
N HIS A 134 -18.98 14.36 -8.37
CA HIS A 134 -20.36 14.28 -8.90
C HIS A 134 -21.09 12.98 -8.51
N ILE A 135 -20.52 12.20 -7.61
CA ILE A 135 -21.13 10.98 -7.04
C ILE A 135 -21.89 11.31 -5.76
#